data_369527d4c8662d148435454aa856f2ed
#
_entry.id   369527d4c8662d148435454aa856f2ed
#
_cell.length_a   1.000
_cell.length_b   1.000
_cell.length_c   1.000
_cell.angle_alpha   90.00
_cell.angle_beta   90.00
_cell.angle_gamma   90.00
#
_symmetry.space_group_name_H-M   'P 1'
#
loop_
_entity.id
_entity.type
_entity.pdbx_description
1 polymer ?
#
loop_
_entity_poly.entity_id
_entity_poly.type
_entity_poly.pdbx_seq_one_letter_code
_entity_poly.pdbx_strand_id
1 'polypeptide(L)'
;GIGESLHGALKQSEASIQDWGMLDIPAAIDTLLAQTQQQLVILLGHSAGGQLLGIVPNYAKVAKVIAVSGSTGHVKNLKGRTKLLAPVMFKILFPLGNLIKGYGPAKMLGMGENLPKHVARQWAEFCSQPGYVNNAIGKSIFQDYHHDIRCPVTVLWSSDDEIATEANVKDLLRLYPNAPTEMHELRFRLREFSKAS
;
A
#
# COMPACT_ATOMS: atom_id res chain seq x y z
N GLY A 1 -10.01 -3.97 9.93
CA GLY A 1 -10.50 -4.58 8.76
C GLY A 1 -11.29 -3.72 7.82
N ILE A 2 -11.37 -4.17 6.60
CA ILE A 2 -12.18 -3.63 5.50
C ILE A 2 -12.93 -4.81 4.85
N GLY A 3 -14.09 -4.58 4.25
CA GLY A 3 -14.90 -5.62 3.64
C GLY A 3 -15.34 -6.67 4.65
N GLU A 4 -15.20 -7.94 4.31
CA GLU A 4 -15.61 -9.07 5.16
C GLU A 4 -14.78 -9.22 6.45
N SER A 5 -13.58 -8.64 6.49
CA SER A 5 -12.75 -8.59 7.71
C SER A 5 -13.18 -7.51 8.70
N LEU A 6 -14.22 -6.72 8.38
CA LEU A 6 -14.74 -5.71 9.27
C LEU A 6 -15.77 -6.33 10.23
N HIS A 7 -15.45 -6.31 11.51
CA HIS A 7 -16.38 -6.69 12.56
C HIS A 7 -17.05 -5.45 13.15
N GLY A 8 -18.37 -5.32 13.01
CA GLY A 8 -19.14 -4.18 13.49
C GLY A 8 -19.19 -2.99 12.52
N ALA A 9 -19.46 -1.80 13.04
CA ALA A 9 -19.60 -0.61 12.22
C ALA A 9 -18.23 0.00 11.89
N LEU A 10 -18.04 0.46 10.63
CA LEU A 10 -16.78 1.06 10.17
C LEU A 10 -16.28 2.21 11.05
N LYS A 11 -17.20 3.05 11.57
CA LYS A 11 -16.87 4.15 12.49
C LYS A 11 -16.25 3.72 13.82
N GLN A 12 -16.40 2.46 14.18
CA GLN A 12 -15.84 1.87 15.40
C GLN A 12 -14.52 1.16 15.17
N SER A 13 -14.11 1.02 13.90
CA SER A 13 -12.86 0.36 13.55
C SER A 13 -11.66 1.22 13.96
N GLU A 14 -10.77 0.66 14.76
CA GLU A 14 -9.48 1.25 15.14
C GLU A 14 -8.33 0.80 14.22
N ALA A 15 -8.62 0.00 13.18
CA ALA A 15 -7.61 -0.48 12.24
C ALA A 15 -6.88 0.67 11.54
N SER A 16 -5.59 0.47 11.33
CA SER A 16 -4.68 1.40 10.67
C SER A 16 -3.84 0.70 9.58
N ILE A 17 -3.16 1.45 8.73
CA ILE A 17 -2.26 0.85 7.71
C ILE A 17 -1.07 0.15 8.39
N GLN A 18 -0.58 0.69 9.50
CA GLN A 18 0.49 0.02 10.24
C GLN A 18 0.06 -1.34 10.78
N ASP A 19 -1.21 -1.50 11.20
CA ASP A 19 -1.72 -2.80 11.67
C ASP A 19 -1.72 -3.83 10.54
N TRP A 20 -2.00 -3.41 9.31
CA TRP A 20 -1.89 -4.31 8.15
C TRP A 20 -0.46 -4.84 7.97
N GLY A 21 0.55 -3.97 8.12
CA GLY A 21 1.96 -4.36 8.00
C GLY A 21 2.48 -5.13 9.22
N MET A 22 2.07 -4.74 10.42
CA MET A 22 2.66 -5.27 11.66
C MET A 22 1.90 -6.45 12.26
N LEU A 23 0.62 -6.62 11.91
CA LEU A 23 -0.26 -7.65 12.49
C LEU A 23 -0.87 -8.56 11.41
N ASP A 24 -1.59 -8.00 10.40
CA ASP A 24 -2.38 -8.80 9.47
C ASP A 24 -1.48 -9.58 8.49
N ILE A 25 -0.51 -8.91 7.86
CA ILE A 25 0.43 -9.58 6.92
C ILE A 25 1.25 -10.65 7.63
N PRO A 26 1.88 -10.41 8.81
CA PRO A 26 2.60 -11.46 9.52
C PRO A 26 1.71 -12.63 9.91
N ALA A 27 0.49 -12.38 10.38
CA ALA A 27 -0.44 -13.45 10.73
C ALA A 27 -0.83 -14.31 9.52
N ALA A 28 -1.05 -13.67 8.35
CA ALA A 28 -1.33 -14.39 7.11
C ALA A 28 -0.15 -15.24 6.65
N ILE A 29 1.09 -14.71 6.73
CA ILE A 29 2.32 -15.45 6.42
C ILE A 29 2.44 -16.66 7.34
N ASP A 30 2.32 -16.48 8.64
CA ASP A 30 2.49 -17.56 9.63
C ASP A 30 1.42 -18.64 9.46
N THR A 31 0.17 -18.24 9.22
CA THR A 31 -0.94 -19.16 8.97
C THR A 31 -0.71 -19.99 7.72
N LEU A 32 -0.30 -19.35 6.62
CA LEU A 32 -0.03 -20.04 5.36
C LEU A 32 1.11 -21.04 5.49
N LEU A 33 2.21 -20.66 6.15
CA LEU A 33 3.36 -21.53 6.37
C LEU A 33 3.00 -22.72 7.26
N ALA A 34 2.20 -22.52 8.30
CA ALA A 34 1.73 -23.60 9.17
C ALA A 34 0.84 -24.60 8.41
N GLN A 35 -0.04 -24.10 7.53
CA GLN A 35 -0.94 -24.97 6.73
C GLN A 35 -0.22 -25.72 5.61
N THR A 36 0.78 -25.09 4.98
CA THR A 36 1.47 -25.66 3.81
C THR A 36 2.74 -26.42 4.18
N GLN A 37 3.20 -26.32 5.44
CA GLN A 37 4.49 -26.84 5.91
C GLN A 37 5.70 -26.32 5.11
N GLN A 38 5.52 -25.17 4.41
CA GLN A 38 6.60 -24.48 3.74
C GLN A 38 7.34 -23.58 4.73
N GLN A 39 8.55 -23.15 4.38
CA GLN A 39 9.36 -22.25 5.21
C GLN A 39 9.33 -20.78 4.72
N LEU A 40 9.02 -20.58 3.46
CA LEU A 40 9.03 -19.30 2.80
C LEU A 40 7.76 -19.08 1.98
N VAL A 41 7.35 -17.83 1.85
CA VAL A 41 6.24 -17.40 1.00
C VAL A 41 6.72 -16.44 -0.08
N ILE A 42 5.97 -16.33 -1.17
CA ILE A 42 6.04 -15.21 -2.11
C ILE A 42 4.91 -14.25 -1.74
N LEU A 43 5.26 -12.99 -1.47
CA LEU A 43 4.29 -11.94 -1.20
C LEU A 43 3.91 -11.28 -2.53
N LEU A 44 2.66 -11.52 -2.98
CA LEU A 44 2.06 -10.80 -4.10
C LEU A 44 1.04 -9.82 -3.53
N GLY A 45 1.31 -8.52 -3.66
CA GLY A 45 0.45 -7.48 -3.11
C GLY A 45 0.09 -6.42 -4.14
N HIS A 46 -1.18 -5.98 -4.12
CA HIS A 46 -1.61 -4.80 -4.89
C HIS A 46 -1.55 -3.56 -4.00
N SER A 47 -1.01 -2.46 -4.54
CA SER A 47 -0.92 -1.17 -3.83
C SER A 47 -0.34 -1.33 -2.41
N ALA A 48 -1.04 -0.91 -1.36
CA ALA A 48 -0.59 -1.02 0.04
C ALA A 48 -0.14 -2.44 0.43
N GLY A 49 -0.75 -3.50 -0.12
CA GLY A 49 -0.36 -4.88 0.14
C GLY A 49 1.06 -5.24 -0.32
N GLY A 50 1.63 -4.50 -1.27
CA GLY A 50 3.00 -4.67 -1.74
C GLY A 50 4.00 -3.64 -1.21
N GLN A 51 3.56 -2.71 -0.34
CA GLN A 51 4.35 -1.56 0.09
C GLN A 51 4.84 -1.66 1.55
N LEU A 52 4.32 -2.61 2.33
CA LEU A 52 4.47 -2.61 3.79
C LEU A 52 5.54 -3.56 4.31
N LEU A 53 6.26 -4.30 3.43
CA LEU A 53 7.23 -5.31 3.88
C LEU A 53 8.25 -4.75 4.88
N GLY A 54 8.65 -3.48 4.74
CA GLY A 54 9.63 -2.84 5.61
C GLY A 54 9.22 -2.72 7.08
N ILE A 55 7.94 -2.96 7.41
CA ILE A 55 7.44 -2.98 8.78
C ILE A 55 6.84 -4.33 9.20
N VAL A 56 7.05 -5.39 8.39
CA VAL A 56 6.55 -6.75 8.66
C VAL A 56 7.56 -7.49 9.54
N PRO A 57 7.25 -7.87 10.79
CA PRO A 57 8.22 -8.46 11.73
C PRO A 57 8.82 -9.78 11.26
N ASN A 58 8.05 -10.59 10.56
CA ASN A 58 8.49 -11.89 10.02
C ASN A 58 8.91 -11.83 8.55
N TYR A 59 9.41 -10.65 8.08
CA TYR A 59 9.89 -10.41 6.71
C TYR A 59 10.90 -11.46 6.23
N ALA A 60 11.69 -12.06 7.13
CA ALA A 60 12.64 -13.09 6.78
C ALA A 60 12.00 -14.37 6.21
N LYS A 61 10.68 -14.56 6.40
CA LYS A 61 9.89 -15.64 5.81
C LYS A 61 9.41 -15.33 4.40
N VAL A 62 9.73 -14.16 3.86
CA VAL A 62 9.37 -13.75 2.49
C VAL A 62 10.55 -13.98 1.55
N ALA A 63 10.39 -14.91 0.59
CA ALA A 63 11.41 -15.23 -0.41
C ALA A 63 11.47 -14.20 -1.54
N LYS A 64 10.34 -13.55 -1.87
CA LYS A 64 10.22 -12.55 -2.92
C LYS A 64 8.97 -11.70 -2.71
N VAL A 65 9.07 -10.41 -3.08
CA VAL A 65 7.90 -9.52 -3.18
C VAL A 65 7.62 -9.21 -4.65
N ILE A 66 6.34 -9.28 -5.01
CA ILE A 66 5.80 -8.80 -6.29
C ILE A 66 4.71 -7.77 -5.95
N ALA A 67 5.00 -6.50 -6.15
CA ALA A 67 4.07 -5.43 -5.88
C ALA A 67 3.43 -4.95 -7.20
N VAL A 68 2.12 -5.13 -7.33
CA VAL A 68 1.35 -4.61 -8.46
C VAL A 68 0.86 -3.22 -8.11
N SER A 69 1.17 -2.22 -8.93
CA SER A 69 0.89 -0.80 -8.65
C SER A 69 1.41 -0.35 -7.27
N GLY A 70 2.50 -0.98 -6.80
CA GLY A 70 3.18 -0.60 -5.55
C GLY A 70 3.96 0.69 -5.74
N SER A 71 3.77 1.66 -4.84
CA SER A 71 4.44 2.95 -4.92
C SER A 71 4.35 3.71 -3.61
N THR A 72 5.11 4.79 -3.44
CA THR A 72 4.95 5.64 -2.25
C THR A 72 3.71 6.53 -2.30
N GLY A 73 3.09 6.67 -3.47
CA GLY A 73 1.91 7.53 -3.64
C GLY A 73 2.17 9.00 -3.29
N HIS A 74 3.44 9.46 -3.26
CA HIS A 74 3.76 10.83 -2.88
C HIS A 74 3.01 11.84 -3.75
N VAL A 75 2.26 12.73 -3.10
CA VAL A 75 1.28 13.62 -3.75
C VAL A 75 1.88 14.52 -4.84
N LYS A 76 3.14 14.92 -4.73
CA LYS A 76 3.79 15.77 -5.75
C LYS A 76 4.04 15.02 -7.06
N ASN A 77 4.18 13.70 -7.01
CA ASN A 77 4.48 12.85 -8.16
C ASN A 77 3.23 12.24 -8.80
N LEU A 78 2.04 12.50 -8.25
CA LEU A 78 0.79 12.06 -8.84
C LEU A 78 0.55 12.71 -10.22
N LYS A 79 -0.23 12.04 -11.06
CA LYS A 79 -0.59 12.51 -12.41
C LYS A 79 -2.10 12.69 -12.55
N GLY A 80 -2.52 13.23 -13.66
CA GLY A 80 -3.90 13.31 -14.10
C GLY A 80 -4.86 13.90 -13.08
N ARG A 81 -6.04 13.32 -13.00
CA ARG A 81 -7.11 13.73 -12.08
C ARG A 81 -6.74 13.54 -10.62
N THR A 82 -6.04 12.45 -10.31
CA THR A 82 -5.65 12.12 -8.95
C THR A 82 -4.74 13.18 -8.34
N LYS A 83 -3.85 13.79 -9.14
CA LYS A 83 -3.03 14.92 -8.68
C LYS A 83 -3.85 16.12 -8.21
N LEU A 84 -4.97 16.40 -8.86
CA LEU A 84 -5.85 17.51 -8.50
C LEU A 84 -6.74 17.16 -7.29
N LEU A 85 -7.19 15.92 -7.20
CA LEU A 85 -8.12 15.47 -6.17
C LEU A 85 -7.44 15.11 -4.84
N ALA A 86 -6.21 14.61 -4.87
CA ALA A 86 -5.52 14.14 -3.66
C ALA A 86 -5.40 15.21 -2.56
N PRO A 87 -5.06 16.49 -2.84
CA PRO A 87 -5.03 17.53 -1.81
C PRO A 87 -6.40 17.76 -1.16
N VAL A 88 -7.46 17.75 -1.94
CA VAL A 88 -8.85 17.89 -1.44
C VAL A 88 -9.24 16.68 -0.61
N MET A 89 -8.93 15.48 -1.09
CA MET A 89 -9.20 14.23 -0.38
C MET A 89 -8.49 14.19 0.98
N PHE A 90 -7.18 14.43 0.98
CA PHE A 90 -6.37 14.28 2.19
C PHE A 90 -6.54 15.42 3.20
N LYS A 91 -6.74 16.67 2.73
CA LYS A 91 -6.81 17.84 3.61
C LYS A 91 -8.22 18.26 4.01
N ILE A 92 -9.23 17.83 3.26
CA ILE A 92 -10.63 18.25 3.48
C ILE A 92 -11.52 17.04 3.69
N LEU A 93 -11.64 16.16 2.68
CA LEU A 93 -12.65 15.11 2.68
C LEU A 93 -12.42 14.07 3.79
N PHE A 94 -11.20 13.60 3.97
CA PHE A 94 -10.89 12.63 5.02
C PHE A 94 -11.00 13.24 6.42
N PRO A 95 -10.45 14.42 6.74
CA PRO A 95 -10.64 15.06 8.04
C PRO A 95 -12.11 15.31 8.36
N LEU A 96 -12.89 15.87 7.44
CA LEU A 96 -14.32 16.11 7.64
C LEU A 96 -15.12 14.80 7.74
N GLY A 97 -14.80 13.82 6.91
CA GLY A 97 -15.43 12.50 6.97
C GLY A 97 -15.17 11.80 8.30
N ASN A 98 -13.92 11.83 8.78
CA ASN A 98 -13.55 11.29 10.07
C ASN A 98 -14.27 12.00 11.23
N LEU A 99 -14.42 13.33 11.16
CA LEU A 99 -15.10 14.12 12.19
C LEU A 99 -16.62 13.86 12.20
N ILE A 100 -17.27 13.85 11.03
CA ILE A 100 -18.72 13.80 10.92
C ILE A 100 -19.25 12.35 10.90
N LYS A 101 -18.58 11.46 10.16
CA LYS A 101 -19.02 10.08 9.92
C LYS A 101 -18.23 9.03 10.71
N GLY A 102 -17.08 9.40 11.28
CA GLY A 102 -16.16 8.49 11.95
C GLY A 102 -15.33 7.61 11.00
N TYR A 103 -15.28 7.94 9.69
CA TYR A 103 -14.49 7.19 8.69
C TYR A 103 -14.13 8.06 7.48
N GLY A 104 -13.11 7.65 6.73
CA GLY A 104 -12.69 8.30 5.48
C GLY A 104 -13.57 7.85 4.30
N PRO A 105 -14.34 8.76 3.66
CA PRO A 105 -15.32 8.43 2.63
C PRO A 105 -14.68 8.26 1.23
N ALA A 106 -13.73 7.32 1.08
CA ALA A 106 -12.99 7.10 -0.17
C ALA A 106 -13.90 6.59 -1.31
N LYS A 107 -14.96 5.85 -1.00
CA LYS A 107 -15.95 5.35 -1.97
C LYS A 107 -16.59 6.48 -2.78
N MET A 108 -16.81 7.66 -2.17
CA MET A 108 -17.36 8.83 -2.89
C MET A 108 -16.48 9.32 -4.04
N LEU A 109 -15.19 8.99 -4.02
CA LEU A 109 -14.21 9.36 -5.05
C LEU A 109 -13.90 8.21 -6.01
N GLY A 110 -14.63 7.08 -5.91
CA GLY A 110 -14.36 5.88 -6.70
C GLY A 110 -13.05 5.17 -6.32
N MET A 111 -12.52 5.42 -5.13
CA MET A 111 -11.25 4.86 -4.67
C MET A 111 -11.43 3.60 -3.81
N GLY A 112 -12.34 2.71 -4.22
CA GLY A 112 -12.64 1.47 -3.51
C GLY A 112 -13.62 1.68 -2.36
N GLU A 113 -13.38 1.03 -1.23
CA GLU A 113 -14.26 1.08 -0.07
C GLU A 113 -13.96 2.28 0.84
N ASN A 114 -14.92 2.63 1.71
CA ASN A 114 -14.67 3.59 2.78
C ASN A 114 -13.64 3.05 3.77
N LEU A 115 -12.82 3.92 4.31
CA LEU A 115 -11.66 3.57 5.10
C LEU A 115 -11.89 3.85 6.59
N PRO A 116 -11.43 2.97 7.50
CA PRO A 116 -11.34 3.32 8.92
C PRO A 116 -10.65 4.68 9.11
N LYS A 117 -11.04 5.42 10.15
CA LYS A 117 -10.53 6.78 10.40
C LYS A 117 -8.99 6.85 10.46
N HIS A 118 -8.35 5.84 11.07
CA HIS A 118 -6.89 5.79 11.19
C HIS A 118 -6.20 5.40 9.88
N VAL A 119 -6.81 4.51 9.07
CA VAL A 119 -6.32 4.21 7.73
C VAL A 119 -6.32 5.46 6.85
N ALA A 120 -7.43 6.21 6.81
CA ALA A 120 -7.53 7.44 6.03
C ALA A 120 -6.49 8.48 6.47
N ARG A 121 -6.28 8.65 7.79
CA ARG A 121 -5.27 9.56 8.33
C ARG A 121 -3.86 9.15 7.97
N GLN A 122 -3.50 7.88 8.20
CA GLN A 122 -2.16 7.38 7.89
C GLN A 122 -1.87 7.40 6.40
N TRP A 123 -2.85 7.11 5.54
CA TRP A 123 -2.66 7.22 4.11
C TRP A 123 -2.28 8.66 3.69
N ALA A 124 -3.01 9.65 4.20
CA ALA A 124 -2.67 11.06 3.96
C ALA A 124 -1.27 11.43 4.50
N GLU A 125 -0.90 10.93 5.69
CA GLU A 125 0.42 11.13 6.28
C GLU A 125 1.52 10.50 5.43
N PHE A 126 1.37 9.22 5.07
CA PHE A 126 2.39 8.46 4.34
C PHE A 126 2.64 9.02 2.94
N CYS A 127 1.59 9.52 2.26
CA CYS A 127 1.70 10.12 0.94
C CYS A 127 2.13 11.60 0.95
N SER A 128 2.24 12.24 2.11
CA SER A 128 2.57 13.67 2.23
C SER A 128 3.98 14.02 1.78
N GLN A 129 4.91 13.08 1.91
CA GLN A 129 6.32 13.19 1.57
C GLN A 129 6.81 11.90 0.89
N PRO A 130 7.98 11.89 0.23
CA PRO A 130 8.61 10.67 -0.27
C PRO A 130 8.87 9.68 0.86
N GLY A 131 8.80 8.36 0.57
CA GLY A 131 9.16 7.32 1.54
C GLY A 131 7.97 6.60 2.18
N TYR A 132 6.71 6.95 1.86
CA TYR A 132 5.51 6.25 2.34
C TYR A 132 5.53 6.00 3.85
N VAL A 133 5.53 4.72 4.27
CA VAL A 133 5.53 4.30 5.68
C VAL A 133 6.72 4.87 6.47
N ASN A 134 7.86 5.14 5.82
CA ASN A 134 9.02 5.75 6.47
C ASN A 134 8.72 7.14 7.06
N ASN A 135 7.68 7.82 6.58
CA ASN A 135 7.25 9.10 7.13
C ASN A 135 6.72 9.00 8.58
N ALA A 136 6.34 7.79 9.00
CA ALA A 136 5.84 7.50 10.35
C ALA A 136 6.89 6.80 11.25
N ILE A 137 8.01 6.33 10.70
CA ILE A 137 9.08 5.68 11.48
C ILE A 137 9.71 6.70 12.43
N GLY A 138 9.88 6.26 13.69
CA GLY A 138 10.34 7.11 14.80
C GLY A 138 9.28 8.04 15.39
N LYS A 139 8.02 7.99 14.86
CA LYS A 139 6.86 8.77 15.37
C LYS A 139 5.77 7.85 15.91
N SER A 140 5.06 7.17 15.03
CA SER A 140 4.00 6.22 15.36
C SER A 140 4.39 4.77 15.06
N ILE A 141 5.44 4.54 14.28
CA ILE A 141 5.99 3.22 13.94
C ILE A 141 7.43 3.18 14.45
N PHE A 142 7.76 2.17 15.26
CA PHE A 142 9.09 2.00 15.85
C PHE A 142 9.82 0.78 15.30
N GLN A 143 9.16 -0.04 14.48
CA GLN A 143 9.76 -1.15 13.74
C GLN A 143 10.17 -0.67 12.34
N ASP A 144 11.40 -0.95 11.96
CA ASP A 144 11.93 -0.66 10.63
C ASP A 144 12.90 -1.76 10.19
N TYR A 145 12.49 -2.53 9.20
CA TYR A 145 13.25 -3.64 8.64
C TYR A 145 13.71 -3.38 7.20
N HIS A 146 13.49 -2.17 6.65
CA HIS A 146 13.84 -1.86 5.26
C HIS A 146 15.29 -2.17 4.92
N HIS A 147 16.21 -1.88 5.84
CA HIS A 147 17.64 -2.14 5.68
C HIS A 147 18.02 -3.63 5.86
N ASP A 148 17.16 -4.44 6.45
CA ASP A 148 17.42 -5.86 6.72
C ASP A 148 16.92 -6.77 5.60
N ILE A 149 16.01 -6.26 4.75
CA ILE A 149 15.40 -7.02 3.66
C ILE A 149 16.44 -7.29 2.58
N ARG A 150 16.58 -8.57 2.21
CA ARG A 150 17.51 -9.09 1.19
C ARG A 150 16.79 -9.81 0.04
N CYS A 151 15.52 -10.16 0.23
CA CYS A 151 14.75 -10.85 -0.81
C CYS A 151 14.46 -9.89 -1.98
N PRO A 152 14.35 -10.40 -3.23
CA PRO A 152 14.04 -9.59 -4.40
C PRO A 152 12.69 -8.86 -4.24
N VAL A 153 12.65 -7.58 -4.61
CA VAL A 153 11.46 -6.74 -4.65
C VAL A 153 11.22 -6.29 -6.08
N THR A 154 10.16 -6.80 -6.69
CA THR A 154 9.76 -6.48 -8.06
C THR A 154 8.47 -5.66 -8.05
N VAL A 155 8.43 -4.53 -8.75
CA VAL A 155 7.21 -3.74 -8.94
C VAL A 155 6.74 -3.84 -10.38
N LEU A 156 5.47 -4.22 -10.55
CA LEU A 156 4.74 -4.16 -11.82
C LEU A 156 3.87 -2.91 -11.78
N TRP A 157 4.03 -1.99 -12.73
CA TRP A 157 3.28 -0.73 -12.77
C TRP A 157 2.84 -0.40 -14.19
N SER A 158 1.80 0.42 -14.33
CA SER A 158 1.29 0.84 -15.64
C SER A 158 1.62 2.32 -15.90
N SER A 159 1.95 2.67 -17.15
CA SER A 159 2.27 4.05 -17.55
C SER A 159 1.10 5.01 -17.41
N ASP A 160 -0.13 4.51 -17.40
CA ASP A 160 -1.38 5.26 -17.20
C ASP A 160 -1.84 5.30 -15.74
N ASP A 161 -1.12 4.64 -14.81
CA ASP A 161 -1.41 4.72 -13.38
C ASP A 161 -1.07 6.14 -12.86
N GLU A 162 -2.09 6.81 -12.33
CA GLU A 162 -1.95 8.18 -11.83
C GLU A 162 -1.30 8.24 -10.44
N ILE A 163 -1.24 7.11 -9.70
CA ILE A 163 -0.70 7.00 -8.34
C ILE A 163 0.66 6.32 -8.35
N ALA A 164 0.72 5.10 -8.92
CA ALA A 164 1.97 4.36 -9.07
C ALA A 164 2.76 4.85 -10.28
N THR A 165 3.04 6.16 -10.32
CA THR A 165 3.88 6.77 -11.34
C THR A 165 5.31 6.25 -11.23
N GLU A 166 6.07 6.30 -12.32
CA GLU A 166 7.48 5.89 -12.32
C GLU A 166 8.28 6.50 -11.16
N ALA A 167 8.05 7.78 -10.87
CA ALA A 167 8.73 8.49 -9.77
C ALA A 167 8.37 7.90 -8.39
N ASN A 168 7.09 7.57 -8.17
CA ASN A 168 6.61 6.97 -6.92
C ASN A 168 7.05 5.51 -6.78
N VAL A 169 7.16 4.77 -7.87
CA VAL A 169 7.71 3.40 -7.89
C VAL A 169 9.20 3.41 -7.53
N LYS A 170 9.98 4.29 -8.16
CA LYS A 170 11.40 4.46 -7.82
C LYS A 170 11.60 4.86 -6.36
N ASP A 171 10.73 5.73 -5.86
CA ASP A 171 10.75 6.15 -4.45
C ASP A 171 10.47 4.98 -3.49
N LEU A 172 9.56 4.06 -3.83
CA LEU A 172 9.34 2.84 -3.06
C LEU A 172 10.57 1.92 -3.06
N LEU A 173 11.13 1.64 -4.25
CA LEU A 173 12.25 0.71 -4.38
C LEU A 173 13.51 1.18 -3.64
N ARG A 174 13.77 2.49 -3.57
CA ARG A 174 14.92 3.03 -2.81
C ARG A 174 14.85 2.76 -1.30
N LEU A 175 13.68 2.39 -0.77
CA LEU A 175 13.54 2.03 0.64
C LEU A 175 14.19 0.69 0.98
N TYR A 176 14.50 -0.12 -0.02
CA TYR A 176 15.11 -1.45 0.13
C TYR A 176 16.57 -1.47 -0.39
N PRO A 177 17.50 -0.72 0.24
CA PRO A 177 18.84 -0.49 -0.30
C PRO A 177 19.70 -1.75 -0.41
N ASN A 178 19.36 -2.78 0.32
CA ASN A 178 20.12 -4.03 0.40
C ASN A 178 19.42 -5.21 -0.31
N ALA A 179 18.28 -4.98 -0.94
CA ALA A 179 17.54 -5.98 -1.71
C ALA A 179 17.78 -5.79 -3.23
N PRO A 180 17.82 -6.87 -4.01
CA PRO A 180 17.69 -6.76 -5.46
C PRO A 180 16.32 -6.14 -5.82
N THR A 181 16.32 -5.01 -6.54
CA THR A 181 15.08 -4.32 -6.89
C THR A 181 14.89 -4.21 -8.39
N GLU A 182 13.67 -4.45 -8.87
CA GLU A 182 13.31 -4.36 -10.28
C GLU A 182 11.95 -3.66 -10.44
N MET A 183 11.76 -2.98 -11.56
CA MET A 183 10.47 -2.43 -11.95
C MET A 183 10.17 -2.74 -13.41
N HIS A 184 8.94 -3.16 -13.69
CA HIS A 184 8.48 -3.48 -15.03
C HIS A 184 7.23 -2.67 -15.36
N GLU A 185 7.31 -1.93 -16.47
CA GLU A 185 6.17 -1.18 -17.01
C GLU A 185 5.25 -2.11 -17.80
N LEU A 186 4.00 -2.19 -17.40
CA LEU A 186 2.94 -2.89 -18.12
C LEU A 186 2.30 -1.92 -19.10
N ARG A 187 2.46 -2.17 -20.40
CA ARG A 187 1.84 -1.37 -21.47
C ARG A 187 0.66 -2.13 -22.05
N PHE A 188 -0.55 -1.67 -21.73
CA PHE A 188 -1.76 -2.23 -22.35
C PHE A 188 -1.94 -1.67 -23.76
N ARG A 189 -1.85 -2.53 -24.79
CA ARG A 189 -2.31 -2.21 -26.13
C ARG A 189 -3.78 -2.57 -26.23
N LEU A 190 -4.67 -1.60 -26.13
CA LEU A 190 -6.13 -1.76 -26.30
C LEU A 190 -6.55 -2.45 -27.62
N ARG A 191 -5.64 -2.59 -28.59
CA ARG A 191 -5.91 -3.20 -29.91
C ARG A 191 -6.02 -4.73 -29.90
N GLU A 192 -5.62 -5.42 -28.84
CA GLU A 192 -5.62 -6.88 -28.82
C GLU A 192 -6.92 -7.49 -28.29
N PHE A 193 -7.74 -6.71 -27.58
CA PHE A 193 -9.02 -7.18 -27.04
C PHE A 193 -10.21 -7.05 -28.01
N SER A 194 -10.09 -6.25 -29.07
CA SER A 194 -11.19 -6.07 -30.05
C SER A 194 -11.26 -7.16 -31.13
N LYS A 195 -10.40 -8.15 -31.13
CA LYS A 195 -10.38 -9.26 -32.10
C LYS A 195 -10.80 -10.62 -31.53
N ALA A 196 -11.24 -10.68 -30.29
CA ALA A 196 -11.67 -11.90 -29.61
C ALA A 196 -13.16 -11.93 -29.24
N SER A 197 -13.98 -11.09 -29.90
CA SER A 197 -15.44 -11.12 -29.80
C SER A 197 -16.09 -11.44 -31.14
#